data_87bef7386811b21da0663c73795cfb3c
#
_entry.id   87bef7386811b21da0663c73795cfb3c
#
_cell.length_a   1.000
_cell.length_b   1.000
_cell.length_c   1.000
_cell.angle_alpha   90.00
_cell.angle_beta   90.00
_cell.angle_gamma   90.00
#
_symmetry.space_group_name_H-M   'P 1'
#
loop_
_entity.id
_entity.type
_entity.pdbx_description
1 polymer ?
#
loop_
_entity_poly.entity_id
_entity_poly.type
_entity_poly.pdbx_seq_one_letter_code
_entity_poly.pdbx_strand_id
1 'polypeptide(L)'
;MTMPATLEATPSTQPRVIRLIRAALPSRVTALAIVLVGIAAAAITFAAAHYGPTIDEGAHIAAGMQWLDQGRYAYEPSTPPLARVADALGPYLAGARSTSNPDMWHEGDDILRASGNPAGMLALARLGTLAFLLLAAGVIWRWSRRLGDEPTALCALALFLTLPPVLAHAGLATTDMAVAATFGLAVLAAIRWLERPDLGRSLALGAAGALMILSKFTVFLFFPAALLPVLSWRLWINSHKRRPTRIWLYGTAFVALAAVMVIWGGYRFSVGSLGYEPALVGQQIAATAAHPATGLAASIAKLPIYPAHEFFRGIFDTSRRVDAHHDPVFLLGHLSQGGLWYFFPVDLLAKTPLPFLIAASLGIVMLLQRSRALRDWCIAAPALAAIGVLAGSMASPVDFGIRYLLPIYPLLAIAAGTALLTLARGKGWDKVTACALLLWAGADAVTAYPDYLPWFNALAGATPQTVSINSDLDWGQDVKRLDQDVRALGIHHIHVAVLEQSEYDLRAYIAGYEKLLPGTPVGGWIAVSQYMLHEQPGYAWLRQYAPVATVGASILLYHLPENGNE
;
A
#
# COMPACT_ATOMS: atom_id res chain seq x y z
N MET A 1 19.65 -16.44 79.91
CA MET A 1 19.35 -17.05 78.57
C MET A 1 18.73 -15.96 77.69
N THR A 2 19.54 -15.27 76.93
CA THR A 2 19.17 -14.16 76.07
C THR A 2 19.05 -14.70 74.65
N MET A 3 17.88 -14.53 74.02
CA MET A 3 17.64 -14.86 72.63
C MET A 3 18.35 -13.86 71.66
N PRO A 4 18.90 -14.30 70.57
CA PRO A 4 19.51 -13.41 69.61
C PRO A 4 18.45 -12.71 68.70
N ALA A 5 18.68 -11.42 68.47
CA ALA A 5 17.88 -10.56 67.60
C ALA A 5 17.95 -11.04 66.14
N THR A 6 16.78 -11.15 65.49
CA THR A 6 16.62 -11.35 64.09
C THR A 6 17.07 -10.10 63.32
N LEU A 7 18.08 -10.25 62.44
CA LEU A 7 18.51 -9.24 61.48
C LEU A 7 17.39 -9.05 60.44
N GLU A 8 16.67 -7.93 60.50
CA GLU A 8 15.82 -7.45 59.41
C GLU A 8 16.69 -7.08 58.23
N ALA A 9 16.45 -7.74 57.09
CA ALA A 9 17.08 -7.42 55.82
C ALA A 9 16.61 -6.04 55.35
N THR A 10 17.50 -5.06 55.33
CA THR A 10 17.27 -3.73 54.76
C THR A 10 16.90 -3.83 53.29
N PRO A 11 15.80 -3.18 52.82
CA PRO A 11 15.46 -3.16 51.42
C PRO A 11 16.54 -2.41 50.65
N SER A 12 17.13 -3.07 49.64
CA SER A 12 18.15 -2.50 48.77
C SER A 12 17.61 -1.26 48.05
N THR A 13 18.02 -0.07 48.47
CA THR A 13 17.75 1.21 47.81
C THR A 13 18.60 1.31 46.55
N GLN A 14 18.15 0.69 45.47
CA GLN A 14 18.73 1.01 44.18
C GLN A 14 18.51 2.50 43.88
N PRO A 15 19.55 3.22 43.40
CA PRO A 15 19.43 4.64 43.04
C PRO A 15 18.26 4.90 42.11
N ARG A 16 17.48 5.94 42.39
CA ARG A 16 16.29 6.35 41.60
C ARG A 16 16.58 6.42 40.10
N VAL A 17 17.81 6.82 39.76
CA VAL A 17 18.32 6.88 38.37
C VAL A 17 18.39 5.51 37.70
N ILE A 18 18.86 4.47 38.39
CA ILE A 18 18.92 3.09 37.83
C ILE A 18 17.50 2.53 37.62
N ARG A 19 16.54 2.85 38.50
CA ARG A 19 15.12 2.50 38.28
C ARG A 19 14.51 3.23 37.11
N LEU A 20 14.82 4.51 36.89
CA LEU A 20 14.36 5.30 35.74
C LEU A 20 14.99 4.79 34.42
N ILE A 21 16.26 4.46 34.40
CA ILE A 21 16.94 3.89 33.23
C ILE A 21 16.37 2.51 32.90
N ARG A 22 16.16 1.62 33.90
CA ARG A 22 15.52 0.31 33.65
C ARG A 22 14.07 0.42 33.20
N ALA A 23 13.32 1.42 33.67
CA ALA A 23 11.96 1.68 33.24
C ALA A 23 11.89 2.30 31.81
N ALA A 24 12.98 2.92 31.35
CA ALA A 24 13.09 3.51 30.03
C ALA A 24 13.61 2.51 28.96
N LEU A 25 14.23 1.40 29.35
CA LEU A 25 14.70 0.38 28.41
C LEU A 25 13.50 -0.45 27.90
N PRO A 26 13.42 -0.67 26.57
CA PRO A 26 12.38 -1.53 26.00
C PRO A 26 12.50 -2.95 26.56
N SER A 27 11.37 -3.66 26.66
CA SER A 27 11.40 -5.08 26.98
C SER A 27 12.20 -5.85 25.93
N ARG A 28 12.72 -7.04 26.25
CA ARG A 28 13.43 -7.90 25.29
C ARG A 28 12.58 -8.16 24.05
N VAL A 29 11.27 -8.32 24.21
CA VAL A 29 10.33 -8.55 23.11
C VAL A 29 10.19 -7.30 22.25
N THR A 30 10.07 -6.12 22.85
CA THR A 30 10.05 -4.84 22.13
C THR A 30 11.36 -4.58 21.40
N ALA A 31 12.52 -4.88 22.03
CA ALA A 31 13.82 -4.74 21.37
C ALA A 31 13.94 -5.66 20.14
N LEU A 32 13.49 -6.91 20.24
CA LEU A 32 13.45 -7.83 19.09
C LEU A 32 12.53 -7.32 17.98
N ALA A 33 11.37 -6.75 18.33
CA ALA A 33 10.47 -6.16 17.34
C ALA A 33 11.14 -4.99 16.58
N ILE A 34 11.87 -4.11 17.28
CA ILE A 34 12.62 -3.01 16.66
C ILE A 34 13.70 -3.56 15.72
N VAL A 35 14.43 -4.60 16.13
CA VAL A 35 15.45 -5.24 15.28
C VAL A 35 14.83 -5.83 14.02
N LEU A 36 13.70 -6.54 14.13
CA LEU A 36 12.99 -7.10 12.97
C LEU A 36 12.53 -6.02 11.99
N VAL A 37 11.98 -4.91 12.48
CA VAL A 37 11.61 -3.76 11.64
C VAL A 37 12.85 -3.16 10.96
N GLY A 38 13.96 -3.04 11.68
CA GLY A 38 15.22 -2.56 11.11
C GLY A 38 15.77 -3.47 10.01
N ILE A 39 15.73 -4.79 10.22
CA ILE A 39 16.13 -5.79 9.20
C ILE A 39 15.24 -5.67 7.97
N ALA A 40 13.92 -5.60 8.14
CA ALA A 40 12.99 -5.46 7.02
C ALA A 40 13.23 -4.15 6.25
N ALA A 41 13.39 -3.02 6.94
CA ALA A 41 13.70 -1.74 6.31
C ALA A 41 15.02 -1.78 5.51
N ALA A 42 16.05 -2.41 6.04
CA ALA A 42 17.32 -2.63 5.33
C ALA A 42 17.12 -3.51 4.09
N ALA A 43 16.45 -4.66 4.23
CA ALA A 43 16.17 -5.57 3.11
C ALA A 43 15.37 -4.87 2.00
N ILE A 44 14.35 -4.08 2.35
CA ILE A 44 13.56 -3.27 1.42
C ILE A 44 14.45 -2.27 0.67
N THR A 45 15.29 -1.52 1.39
CA THR A 45 16.15 -0.51 0.80
C THR A 45 17.16 -1.13 -0.18
N PHE A 46 17.77 -2.26 0.19
CA PHE A 46 18.69 -2.98 -0.68
C PHE A 46 18.00 -3.61 -1.88
N ALA A 47 16.81 -4.22 -1.70
CA ALA A 47 16.03 -4.78 -2.81
C ALA A 47 15.60 -3.69 -3.80
N ALA A 48 15.08 -2.57 -3.30
CA ALA A 48 14.67 -1.43 -4.11
C ALA A 48 15.81 -0.84 -4.97
N ALA A 49 17.05 -0.95 -4.54
CA ALA A 49 18.21 -0.48 -5.30
C ALA A 49 18.45 -1.28 -6.61
N HIS A 50 17.90 -2.50 -6.73
CA HIS A 50 18.00 -3.32 -7.94
C HIS A 50 16.98 -2.90 -9.01
N TYR A 51 15.89 -2.23 -8.64
CA TYR A 51 14.85 -1.79 -9.55
C TYR A 51 15.18 -0.45 -10.23
N GLY A 52 14.81 -0.32 -11.50
CA GLY A 52 14.59 0.95 -12.15
C GLY A 52 13.39 1.70 -11.55
N PRO A 53 13.03 2.88 -12.06
CA PRO A 53 11.79 3.53 -11.70
C PRO A 53 10.60 2.68 -12.19
N THR A 54 9.57 2.57 -11.35
CA THR A 54 8.26 2.06 -11.78
C THR A 54 7.47 3.18 -12.43
N ILE A 55 6.43 2.83 -13.20
CA ILE A 55 5.67 3.78 -13.99
C ILE A 55 5.10 4.96 -13.18
N ASP A 56 4.69 4.75 -11.93
CA ASP A 56 4.02 5.78 -11.12
C ASP A 56 4.99 6.66 -10.31
N GLU A 57 6.23 6.21 -10.05
CA GLU A 57 7.14 6.88 -9.10
C GLU A 57 7.52 8.31 -9.53
N GLY A 58 7.84 8.52 -10.81
CA GLY A 58 8.17 9.85 -11.33
C GLY A 58 7.04 10.86 -11.12
N ALA A 59 5.81 10.47 -11.47
CA ALA A 59 4.63 11.31 -11.31
C ALA A 59 4.34 11.64 -9.84
N HIS A 60 4.56 10.68 -8.92
CA HIS A 60 4.38 10.90 -7.49
C HIS A 60 5.41 11.90 -6.94
N ILE A 61 6.67 11.76 -7.36
CA ILE A 61 7.75 12.69 -6.98
C ILE A 61 7.47 14.09 -7.53
N ALA A 62 7.04 14.22 -8.80
CA ALA A 62 6.70 15.51 -9.42
C ALA A 62 5.60 16.23 -8.67
N ALA A 63 4.49 15.55 -8.37
CA ALA A 63 3.37 16.16 -7.65
C ALA A 63 3.73 16.54 -6.20
N GLY A 64 4.50 15.69 -5.51
CA GLY A 64 5.03 16.01 -4.19
C GLY A 64 6.01 17.18 -4.19
N MET A 65 6.88 17.26 -5.20
CA MET A 65 7.83 18.38 -5.39
C MET A 65 7.08 19.69 -5.67
N GLN A 66 6.04 19.67 -6.49
CA GLN A 66 5.20 20.85 -6.73
C GLN A 66 4.58 21.35 -5.43
N TRP A 67 4.14 20.46 -4.53
CA TRP A 67 3.63 20.84 -3.21
C TRP A 67 4.73 21.45 -2.33
N LEU A 68 5.93 20.86 -2.28
CA LEU A 68 7.04 21.32 -1.44
C LEU A 68 7.64 22.64 -1.92
N ASP A 69 7.94 22.74 -3.21
CA ASP A 69 8.72 23.81 -3.81
C ASP A 69 7.85 24.98 -4.27
N GLN A 70 6.71 24.69 -4.92
CA GLN A 70 5.84 25.71 -5.51
C GLN A 70 4.63 26.09 -4.63
N GLY A 71 4.37 25.33 -3.57
CA GLY A 71 3.24 25.60 -2.65
C GLY A 71 1.86 25.35 -3.24
N ARG A 72 1.77 24.63 -4.36
CA ARG A 72 0.52 24.29 -5.07
C ARG A 72 0.42 22.79 -5.33
N TYR A 73 -0.77 22.29 -5.65
CA TYR A 73 -1.02 20.89 -5.94
C TYR A 73 -1.96 20.76 -7.15
N ALA A 74 -1.40 20.85 -8.35
CA ALA A 74 -2.16 20.90 -9.61
C ALA A 74 -1.99 19.67 -10.49
N TYR A 75 -0.84 18.94 -10.37
CA TYR A 75 -0.66 17.67 -11.06
C TYR A 75 -1.59 16.62 -10.47
N GLU A 76 -2.42 16.04 -11.31
CA GLU A 76 -3.32 14.94 -11.00
C GLU A 76 -3.96 14.96 -9.58
N PRO A 77 -4.91 15.84 -9.31
CA PRO A 77 -5.56 15.96 -8.00
C PRO A 77 -6.30 14.69 -7.54
N SER A 78 -6.60 13.75 -8.46
CA SER A 78 -7.22 12.45 -8.15
C SER A 78 -6.39 11.55 -7.23
N THR A 79 -5.11 11.87 -7.05
CA THR A 79 -4.23 11.22 -6.06
C THR A 79 -3.84 12.24 -4.99
N PRO A 80 -4.22 12.03 -3.71
CA PRO A 80 -3.97 12.99 -2.62
C PRO A 80 -2.50 13.16 -2.24
N PRO A 81 -2.12 14.25 -1.51
CA PRO A 81 -0.72 14.68 -1.38
C PRO A 81 0.13 13.92 -0.35
N LEU A 82 -0.42 13.20 0.64
CA LEU A 82 0.35 12.75 1.81
C LEU A 82 1.55 11.86 1.43
N ALA A 83 1.32 10.82 0.64
CA ALA A 83 2.39 9.92 0.20
C ALA A 83 3.35 10.64 -0.74
N ARG A 84 2.81 11.37 -1.73
CA ARG A 84 3.60 12.08 -2.74
C ARG A 84 4.56 13.11 -2.13
N VAL A 85 4.11 13.82 -1.09
CA VAL A 85 4.96 14.76 -0.35
C VAL A 85 6.05 14.02 0.42
N ALA A 86 5.74 12.86 1.02
CA ALA A 86 6.73 12.04 1.69
C ALA A 86 7.79 11.51 0.71
N ASP A 87 7.36 11.07 -0.48
CA ASP A 87 8.26 10.57 -1.53
C ASP A 87 9.16 11.68 -2.09
N ALA A 88 8.63 12.88 -2.28
CA ALA A 88 9.42 14.02 -2.76
C ALA A 88 10.33 14.66 -1.69
N LEU A 89 10.09 14.37 -0.40
CA LEU A 89 10.80 15.04 0.69
C LEU A 89 12.32 14.75 0.66
N GLY A 90 12.70 13.50 0.45
CA GLY A 90 14.13 13.11 0.37
C GLY A 90 14.87 13.86 -0.75
N PRO A 91 14.41 13.78 -2.01
CA PRO A 91 14.96 14.58 -3.12
C PRO A 91 14.97 16.08 -2.85
N TYR A 92 13.89 16.64 -2.28
CA TYR A 92 13.81 18.07 -1.94
C TYR A 92 14.90 18.51 -0.95
N LEU A 93 15.10 17.71 0.13
CA LEU A 93 16.15 17.95 1.12
C LEU A 93 17.57 17.79 0.54
N ALA A 94 17.72 16.94 -0.47
CA ALA A 94 18.97 16.80 -1.22
C ALA A 94 19.22 17.91 -2.26
N GLY A 95 18.32 18.89 -2.37
CA GLY A 95 18.46 20.05 -3.23
C GLY A 95 17.74 19.99 -4.57
N ALA A 96 17.01 18.89 -4.87
CA ALA A 96 16.18 18.82 -6.07
C ALA A 96 15.02 19.82 -5.99
N ARG A 97 14.63 20.37 -7.12
CA ARG A 97 13.54 21.36 -7.25
C ARG A 97 12.71 21.05 -8.48
N SER A 98 11.49 21.62 -8.51
CA SER A 98 10.60 21.55 -9.67
C SER A 98 11.22 22.28 -10.87
N THR A 99 11.17 21.66 -12.05
CA THR A 99 11.55 22.29 -13.32
C THR A 99 10.38 23.03 -13.96
N SER A 100 9.19 22.87 -13.39
CA SER A 100 7.94 23.46 -13.88
C SER A 100 7.51 22.93 -15.24
N ASN A 101 7.89 21.70 -15.59
CA ASN A 101 7.41 21.05 -16.81
C ASN A 101 5.87 20.87 -16.70
N PRO A 102 5.09 21.20 -17.76
CA PRO A 102 3.63 21.07 -17.73
C PRO A 102 3.16 19.60 -17.65
N ASP A 103 3.94 18.67 -18.16
CA ASP A 103 3.69 17.24 -18.07
C ASP A 103 4.33 16.66 -16.82
N MET A 104 3.53 16.02 -15.95
CA MET A 104 4.03 15.52 -14.68
C MET A 104 4.98 14.33 -14.81
N TRP A 105 4.88 13.57 -15.88
CA TRP A 105 5.76 12.43 -16.15
C TRP A 105 7.16 12.91 -16.50
N HIS A 106 7.24 13.85 -17.46
CA HIS A 106 8.51 14.50 -17.80
C HIS A 106 9.09 15.30 -16.61
N GLU A 107 8.24 15.96 -15.82
CA GLU A 107 8.68 16.68 -14.62
C GLU A 107 9.37 15.73 -13.62
N GLY A 108 8.81 14.52 -13.41
CA GLY A 108 9.40 13.51 -12.54
C GLY A 108 10.80 13.11 -12.98
N ASP A 109 10.98 12.88 -14.27
CA ASP A 109 12.26 12.55 -14.87
C ASP A 109 13.26 13.69 -14.76
N ASP A 110 12.85 14.90 -15.10
CA ASP A 110 13.68 16.10 -15.01
C ASP A 110 14.18 16.30 -13.58
N ILE A 111 13.32 16.15 -12.56
CA ILE A 111 13.69 16.24 -11.15
C ILE A 111 14.74 15.18 -10.76
N LEU A 112 14.54 13.94 -11.17
CA LEU A 112 15.45 12.83 -10.84
C LEU A 112 16.82 13.04 -11.51
N ARG A 113 16.87 13.55 -12.74
CA ARG A 113 18.10 13.71 -13.54
C ARG A 113 18.86 15.00 -13.25
N ALA A 114 18.18 16.07 -12.81
CA ALA A 114 18.80 17.38 -12.57
C ALA A 114 19.99 17.32 -11.60
N SER A 115 20.03 16.34 -10.72
CA SER A 115 21.13 16.13 -9.77
C SER A 115 22.38 15.45 -10.37
N GLY A 116 22.30 14.91 -11.59
CA GLY A 116 23.32 14.03 -12.18
C GLY A 116 23.41 12.62 -11.56
N ASN A 117 22.56 12.31 -10.55
CA ASN A 117 22.48 11.00 -9.90
C ASN A 117 21.01 10.55 -9.74
N PRO A 118 20.31 10.17 -10.82
CA PRO A 118 18.90 9.81 -10.78
C PRO A 118 18.63 8.60 -9.87
N ALA A 119 19.52 7.62 -9.83
CA ALA A 119 19.37 6.45 -8.96
C ALA A 119 19.44 6.83 -7.47
N GLY A 120 20.31 7.75 -7.10
CA GLY A 120 20.39 8.27 -5.73
C GLY A 120 19.15 9.07 -5.35
N MET A 121 18.61 9.89 -6.25
CA MET A 121 17.39 10.65 -6.02
C MET A 121 16.17 9.74 -5.87
N LEU A 122 16.05 8.70 -6.71
CA LEU A 122 15.00 7.70 -6.60
C LEU A 122 15.10 6.92 -5.26
N ALA A 123 16.32 6.55 -4.84
CA ALA A 123 16.53 5.90 -3.54
C ALA A 123 16.09 6.80 -2.38
N LEU A 124 16.39 8.11 -2.43
CA LEU A 124 15.92 9.07 -1.42
C LEU A 124 14.39 9.21 -1.42
N ALA A 125 13.74 9.19 -2.58
CA ALA A 125 12.29 9.22 -2.69
C ALA A 125 11.66 7.97 -2.03
N ARG A 126 12.18 6.79 -2.31
CA ARG A 126 11.73 5.51 -1.74
C ARG A 126 11.87 5.44 -0.22
N LEU A 127 12.83 6.14 0.38
CA LEU A 127 12.94 6.24 1.85
C LEU A 127 11.73 6.92 2.50
N GLY A 128 11.03 7.81 1.79
CA GLY A 128 9.80 8.44 2.27
C GLY A 128 8.70 7.42 2.61
N THR A 129 8.61 6.35 1.85
CA THR A 129 7.63 5.27 2.05
C THR A 129 7.89 4.44 3.31
N LEU A 130 9.16 4.35 3.77
CA LEU A 130 9.49 3.62 5.00
C LEU A 130 8.82 4.21 6.25
N ALA A 131 8.52 5.52 6.26
CA ALA A 131 7.78 6.13 7.36
C ALA A 131 6.39 5.47 7.54
N PHE A 132 5.75 5.08 6.44
CA PHE A 132 4.47 4.39 6.48
C PHE A 132 4.60 2.92 6.87
N LEU A 133 5.69 2.25 6.52
CA LEU A 133 5.99 0.91 7.06
C LEU A 133 6.10 0.96 8.59
N LEU A 134 6.82 1.95 9.14
CA LEU A 134 6.95 2.15 10.59
C LEU A 134 5.60 2.45 11.24
N LEU A 135 4.75 3.25 10.60
CA LEU A 135 3.39 3.51 11.07
C LEU A 135 2.54 2.23 11.10
N ALA A 136 2.55 1.43 10.02
CA ALA A 136 1.85 0.16 9.95
C ALA A 136 2.33 -0.81 11.05
N ALA A 137 3.64 -0.94 11.22
CA ALA A 137 4.24 -1.73 12.29
C ALA A 137 3.79 -1.25 13.68
N GLY A 138 3.75 0.06 13.92
CA GLY A 138 3.25 0.66 15.15
C GLY A 138 1.77 0.37 15.42
N VAL A 139 0.93 0.42 14.37
CA VAL A 139 -0.49 0.07 14.45
C VAL A 139 -0.67 -1.41 14.80
N ILE A 140 0.02 -2.31 14.08
CA ILE A 140 -0.01 -3.76 14.32
C ILE A 140 0.43 -4.06 15.75
N TRP A 141 1.57 -3.49 16.17
CA TRP A 141 2.11 -3.65 17.51
C TRP A 141 1.11 -3.23 18.59
N ARG A 142 0.59 -2.01 18.48
CA ARG A 142 -0.34 -1.46 19.48
C ARG A 142 -1.66 -2.21 19.54
N TRP A 143 -2.20 -2.61 18.38
CA TRP A 143 -3.48 -3.31 18.34
C TRP A 143 -3.34 -4.75 18.81
N SER A 144 -2.31 -5.47 18.40
CA SER A 144 -2.04 -6.84 18.84
C SER A 144 -1.79 -6.92 20.35
N ARG A 145 -1.01 -5.98 20.92
CA ARG A 145 -0.81 -5.88 22.39
C ARG A 145 -2.11 -5.64 23.16
N ARG A 146 -3.06 -4.98 22.53
CA ARG A 146 -4.36 -4.74 23.15
C ARG A 146 -5.24 -6.00 23.17
N LEU A 147 -5.15 -6.84 22.16
CA LEU A 147 -5.92 -8.08 22.06
C LEU A 147 -5.26 -9.25 22.81
N GLY A 148 -3.95 -9.18 23.01
CA GLY A 148 -3.13 -10.17 23.69
C GLY A 148 -2.05 -9.52 24.53
N ASP A 149 -0.78 -9.78 24.20
CA ASP A 149 0.41 -9.32 24.90
C ASP A 149 1.54 -8.94 23.89
N GLU A 150 2.74 -8.61 24.40
CA GLU A 150 3.89 -8.30 23.54
C GLU A 150 4.31 -9.46 22.63
N PRO A 151 4.35 -10.73 23.07
CA PRO A 151 4.61 -11.85 22.18
C PRO A 151 3.58 -11.98 21.04
N THR A 152 2.29 -11.69 21.27
CA THR A 152 1.28 -11.64 20.22
C THR A 152 1.62 -10.58 19.17
N ALA A 153 2.02 -9.39 19.61
CA ALA A 153 2.43 -8.32 18.72
C ALA A 153 3.70 -8.66 17.94
N LEU A 154 4.66 -9.32 18.56
CA LEU A 154 5.88 -9.79 17.89
C LEU A 154 5.57 -10.80 16.79
N CYS A 155 4.71 -11.80 17.07
CA CYS A 155 4.26 -12.76 16.06
C CYS A 155 3.55 -12.09 14.88
N ALA A 156 2.68 -11.10 15.16
CA ALA A 156 1.99 -10.35 14.13
C ALA A 156 2.95 -9.53 13.26
N LEU A 157 3.92 -8.86 13.87
CA LEU A 157 4.96 -8.11 13.14
C LEU A 157 5.86 -9.04 12.33
N ALA A 158 6.31 -10.15 12.91
CA ALA A 158 7.18 -11.10 12.21
C ALA A 158 6.51 -11.59 10.91
N LEU A 159 5.23 -11.99 11.00
CA LEU A 159 4.47 -12.42 9.82
C LEU A 159 4.21 -11.26 8.83
N PHE A 160 3.95 -10.04 9.29
CA PHE A 160 3.74 -8.89 8.41
C PHE A 160 5.00 -8.50 7.63
N LEU A 161 6.16 -8.54 8.31
CA LEU A 161 7.44 -8.15 7.75
C LEU A 161 8.08 -9.25 6.87
N THR A 162 7.44 -10.41 6.71
CA THR A 162 7.83 -11.46 5.76
C THR A 162 6.93 -11.51 4.52
N LEU A 163 6.01 -10.58 4.35
CA LEU A 163 5.10 -10.53 3.20
C LEU A 163 5.76 -9.87 1.98
N PRO A 164 6.07 -10.59 0.89
CA PRO A 164 6.66 -9.99 -0.31
C PRO A 164 5.85 -8.82 -0.86
N PRO A 165 4.50 -8.81 -0.92
CA PRO A 165 3.75 -7.64 -1.36
C PRO A 165 3.97 -6.40 -0.49
N VAL A 166 4.08 -6.57 0.83
CA VAL A 166 4.38 -5.47 1.76
C VAL A 166 5.82 -4.97 1.57
N LEU A 167 6.79 -5.89 1.45
CA LEU A 167 8.20 -5.56 1.25
C LEU A 167 8.43 -4.84 -0.09
N ALA A 168 7.73 -5.26 -1.16
CA ALA A 168 7.76 -4.60 -2.45
C ALA A 168 7.27 -3.14 -2.36
N HIS A 169 6.04 -2.95 -1.93
CA HIS A 169 5.40 -1.64 -1.94
C HIS A 169 5.91 -0.68 -0.86
N ALA A 170 6.55 -1.19 0.20
CA ALA A 170 7.29 -0.35 1.14
C ALA A 170 8.63 0.15 0.60
N GLY A 171 9.11 -0.40 -0.51
CA GLY A 171 10.34 0.00 -1.21
C GLY A 171 10.13 0.84 -2.46
N LEU A 172 8.90 1.23 -2.80
CA LEU A 172 8.56 2.02 -3.97
C LEU A 172 7.94 3.36 -3.55
N ALA A 173 8.29 4.44 -4.25
CA ALA A 173 7.77 5.78 -3.98
C ALA A 173 6.34 5.94 -4.51
N THR A 174 5.39 5.26 -3.85
CA THR A 174 3.99 5.17 -4.25
C THR A 174 3.03 5.36 -3.07
N THR A 175 1.74 5.49 -3.37
CA THR A 175 0.73 5.75 -2.34
C THR A 175 0.29 4.51 -1.54
N ASP A 176 0.70 3.33 -1.95
CA ASP A 176 0.10 2.06 -1.53
C ASP A 176 0.43 1.70 -0.08
N MET A 177 1.69 1.84 0.32
CA MET A 177 2.06 1.61 1.73
C MET A 177 1.49 2.68 2.66
N ALA A 178 1.36 3.93 2.17
CA ALA A 178 0.78 5.01 2.93
C ALA A 178 -0.70 4.74 3.25
N VAL A 179 -1.48 4.32 2.26
CA VAL A 179 -2.89 3.97 2.50
C VAL A 179 -3.02 2.75 3.40
N ALA A 180 -2.17 1.72 3.26
CA ALA A 180 -2.22 0.54 4.14
C ALA A 180 -2.00 0.91 5.62
N ALA A 181 -1.02 1.76 5.90
CA ALA A 181 -0.69 2.21 7.24
C ALA A 181 -1.77 3.11 7.86
N THR A 182 -2.19 4.14 7.11
CA THR A 182 -3.18 5.12 7.59
C THR A 182 -4.57 4.53 7.68
N PHE A 183 -4.93 3.57 6.82
CA PHE A 183 -6.16 2.80 6.91
C PHE A 183 -6.21 1.98 8.21
N GLY A 184 -5.17 1.21 8.51
CA GLY A 184 -5.07 0.47 9.76
C GLY A 184 -5.18 1.38 10.99
N LEU A 185 -4.54 2.57 10.95
CA LEU A 185 -4.63 3.58 11.99
C LEU A 185 -6.07 4.10 12.15
N ALA A 186 -6.74 4.43 11.03
CA ALA A 186 -8.11 4.96 11.04
C ALA A 186 -9.12 3.93 11.56
N VAL A 187 -9.00 2.65 11.15
CA VAL A 187 -9.84 1.58 11.66
C VAL A 187 -9.62 1.38 13.16
N LEU A 188 -8.38 1.34 13.63
CA LEU A 188 -8.08 1.27 15.07
C LEU A 188 -8.66 2.46 15.85
N ALA A 189 -8.52 3.67 15.31
CA ALA A 189 -9.08 4.88 15.92
C ALA A 189 -10.62 4.82 15.97
N ALA A 190 -11.27 4.33 14.90
CA ALA A 190 -12.71 4.13 14.85
C ALA A 190 -13.20 3.14 15.92
N ILE A 191 -12.53 1.99 16.07
CA ILE A 191 -12.84 1.00 17.11
C ILE A 191 -12.75 1.65 18.50
N ARG A 192 -11.67 2.38 18.78
CA ARG A 192 -11.49 3.06 20.07
C ARG A 192 -12.54 4.13 20.34
N TRP A 193 -12.91 4.88 19.32
CA TRP A 193 -13.97 5.88 19.42
C TRP A 193 -15.34 5.23 19.64
N LEU A 194 -15.64 4.15 18.92
CA LEU A 194 -16.88 3.38 19.10
C LEU A 194 -17.00 2.78 20.51
N GLU A 195 -15.91 2.44 21.18
CA GLU A 195 -15.93 2.03 22.59
C GLU A 195 -16.32 3.17 23.52
N ARG A 196 -15.71 4.34 23.32
CA ARG A 196 -15.91 5.52 24.17
C ARG A 196 -15.65 6.78 23.36
N PRO A 197 -16.70 7.50 22.92
CA PRO A 197 -16.59 8.72 22.14
C PRO A 197 -16.27 9.93 23.03
N ASP A 198 -15.03 10.02 23.54
CA ASP A 198 -14.49 11.20 24.22
C ASP A 198 -13.80 12.15 23.24
N LEU A 199 -13.47 13.37 23.68
CA LEU A 199 -12.86 14.41 22.85
C LEU A 199 -11.54 13.92 22.23
N GLY A 200 -10.63 13.33 23.01
CA GLY A 200 -9.34 12.89 22.52
C GLY A 200 -9.47 11.80 21.44
N ARG A 201 -10.38 10.83 21.62
CA ARG A 201 -10.65 9.81 20.62
C ARG A 201 -11.38 10.34 19.39
N SER A 202 -12.25 11.35 19.55
CA SER A 202 -12.90 12.01 18.43
C SER A 202 -11.87 12.74 17.56
N LEU A 203 -11.00 13.53 18.16
CA LEU A 203 -9.93 14.22 17.43
C LEU A 203 -8.96 13.21 16.78
N ALA A 204 -8.61 12.13 17.47
CA ALA A 204 -7.74 11.07 16.92
C ALA A 204 -8.38 10.36 15.73
N LEU A 205 -9.69 10.06 15.76
CA LEU A 205 -10.40 9.47 14.64
C LEU A 205 -10.47 10.44 13.45
N GLY A 206 -10.78 11.71 13.71
CA GLY A 206 -10.83 12.73 12.66
C GLY A 206 -9.48 12.91 11.96
N ALA A 207 -8.39 12.99 12.74
CA ALA A 207 -7.04 13.11 12.21
C ALA A 207 -6.60 11.84 11.45
N ALA A 208 -6.83 10.65 12.02
CA ALA A 208 -6.47 9.39 11.36
C ALA A 208 -7.27 9.16 10.07
N GLY A 209 -8.57 9.48 10.08
CA GLY A 209 -9.43 9.43 8.89
C GLY A 209 -8.97 10.41 7.81
N ALA A 210 -8.57 11.61 8.20
CA ALA A 210 -8.03 12.60 7.27
C ALA A 210 -6.69 12.14 6.64
N LEU A 211 -5.75 11.62 7.44
CA LEU A 211 -4.50 11.06 6.92
C LEU A 211 -4.75 9.90 5.95
N MET A 212 -5.73 9.05 6.25
CA MET A 212 -6.16 7.97 5.36
C MET A 212 -6.70 8.53 4.03
N ILE A 213 -7.57 9.53 4.06
CA ILE A 213 -8.11 10.21 2.86
C ILE A 213 -7.00 10.90 2.07
N LEU A 214 -6.07 11.58 2.76
CA LEU A 214 -4.92 12.24 2.14
C LEU A 214 -3.90 11.26 1.54
N SER A 215 -4.02 9.95 1.81
CA SER A 215 -3.17 8.92 1.19
C SER A 215 -3.72 8.44 -0.15
N LYS A 216 -5.01 8.07 -0.23
CA LYS A 216 -5.63 7.53 -1.47
C LYS A 216 -7.15 7.56 -1.40
N PHE A 217 -7.85 7.92 -2.47
CA PHE A 217 -9.33 8.02 -2.47
C PHE A 217 -10.05 6.68 -2.51
N THR A 218 -9.38 5.56 -2.81
CA THR A 218 -9.98 4.22 -2.70
C THR A 218 -10.55 3.92 -1.31
N VAL A 219 -10.10 4.64 -0.28
CA VAL A 219 -10.59 4.52 1.10
C VAL A 219 -12.07 4.88 1.25
N PHE A 220 -12.65 5.67 0.34
CA PHE A 220 -14.08 5.94 0.34
C PHE A 220 -14.93 4.69 0.10
N LEU A 221 -14.40 3.69 -0.61
CA LEU A 221 -15.00 2.37 -0.75
C LEU A 221 -14.62 1.47 0.43
N PHE A 222 -13.33 1.37 0.75
CA PHE A 222 -12.81 0.36 1.67
C PHE A 222 -13.13 0.64 3.14
N PHE A 223 -13.12 1.91 3.56
CA PHE A 223 -13.35 2.23 4.97
C PHE A 223 -14.80 1.96 5.42
N PRO A 224 -15.85 2.36 4.69
CA PRO A 224 -17.21 1.93 5.00
C PRO A 224 -17.36 0.41 4.93
N ALA A 225 -16.82 -0.25 3.90
CA ALA A 225 -16.87 -1.69 3.75
C ALA A 225 -16.23 -2.42 4.93
N ALA A 226 -15.10 -1.94 5.45
CA ALA A 226 -14.45 -2.48 6.65
C ALA A 226 -15.28 -2.30 7.92
N LEU A 227 -15.95 -1.15 8.06
CA LEU A 227 -16.72 -0.84 9.27
C LEU A 227 -18.08 -1.53 9.31
N LEU A 228 -18.71 -1.81 8.17
CA LEU A 228 -20.04 -2.43 8.12
C LEU A 228 -20.13 -3.75 8.90
N PRO A 229 -19.28 -4.77 8.68
CA PRO A 229 -19.34 -6.02 9.44
C PRO A 229 -18.97 -5.82 10.91
N VAL A 230 -18.08 -4.88 11.24
CA VAL A 230 -17.73 -4.54 12.63
C VAL A 230 -18.93 -3.94 13.36
N LEU A 231 -19.63 -3.01 12.73
CA LEU A 231 -20.82 -2.37 13.31
C LEU A 231 -21.96 -3.37 13.47
N SER A 232 -22.21 -4.22 12.47
CA SER A 232 -23.20 -5.28 12.53
C SER A 232 -22.92 -6.25 13.68
N TRP A 233 -21.67 -6.69 13.83
CA TRP A 233 -21.23 -7.54 14.93
C TRP A 233 -21.38 -6.88 16.30
N ARG A 234 -21.01 -5.59 16.39
CA ARG A 234 -21.17 -4.79 17.60
C ARG A 234 -22.65 -4.68 18.02
N LEU A 235 -23.54 -4.42 17.07
CA LEU A 235 -24.98 -4.35 17.33
C LEU A 235 -25.51 -5.71 17.79
N TRP A 236 -25.07 -6.81 17.18
CA TRP A 236 -25.47 -8.16 17.57
C TRP A 236 -24.99 -8.53 18.98
N ILE A 237 -23.73 -8.26 19.34
CA ILE A 237 -23.16 -8.55 20.66
C ILE A 237 -23.75 -7.64 21.76
N ASN A 238 -24.03 -6.35 21.46
CA ASN A 238 -24.40 -5.32 22.42
C ASN A 238 -25.87 -4.85 22.28
N SER A 239 -26.78 -5.70 21.84
CA SER A 239 -28.18 -5.37 21.51
C SER A 239 -28.95 -4.61 22.61
N HIS A 240 -28.49 -4.62 23.87
CA HIS A 240 -29.19 -4.00 24.99
C HIS A 240 -28.53 -2.74 25.59
N LYS A 241 -27.36 -2.32 25.09
CA LYS A 241 -26.63 -1.15 25.66
C LYS A 241 -26.83 0.10 24.82
N ARG A 242 -27.77 0.97 25.22
CA ARG A 242 -27.95 2.31 24.61
C ARG A 242 -27.11 3.36 25.36
N ARG A 243 -26.37 4.20 24.62
CA ARG A 243 -25.68 5.37 25.18
C ARG A 243 -26.46 6.65 24.84
N PRO A 244 -26.30 7.74 25.62
CA PRO A 244 -26.97 9.01 25.36
C PRO A 244 -26.61 9.57 23.97
N THR A 245 -27.59 9.93 23.17
CA THR A 245 -27.43 10.43 21.80
C THR A 245 -26.54 11.69 21.71
N ARG A 246 -26.60 12.57 22.72
CA ARG A 246 -25.82 13.80 22.76
C ARG A 246 -24.30 13.55 22.72
N ILE A 247 -23.78 12.51 23.41
CA ILE A 247 -22.35 12.19 23.42
C ILE A 247 -21.86 11.82 22.00
N TRP A 248 -22.68 11.10 21.25
CA TRP A 248 -22.38 10.72 19.87
C TRP A 248 -22.39 11.95 18.95
N LEU A 249 -23.35 12.85 19.11
CA LEU A 249 -23.47 14.06 18.30
C LEU A 249 -22.24 14.97 18.45
N TYR A 250 -21.86 15.30 19.71
CA TYR A 250 -20.65 16.09 19.95
C TYR A 250 -19.39 15.37 19.49
N GLY A 251 -19.28 14.06 19.74
CA GLY A 251 -18.15 13.26 19.27
C GLY A 251 -18.00 13.32 17.75
N THR A 252 -19.09 13.14 16.99
CA THR A 252 -19.08 13.23 15.52
C THR A 252 -18.69 14.62 15.02
N ALA A 253 -19.17 15.69 15.68
CA ALA A 253 -18.80 17.06 15.32
C ALA A 253 -17.27 17.29 15.47
N PHE A 254 -16.65 16.79 16.55
CA PHE A 254 -15.20 16.89 16.72
C PHE A 254 -14.42 16.01 15.74
N VAL A 255 -14.93 14.83 15.36
CA VAL A 255 -14.34 14.01 14.29
C VAL A 255 -14.34 14.79 12.98
N ALA A 256 -15.48 15.37 12.60
CA ALA A 256 -15.61 16.15 11.38
C ALA A 256 -14.70 17.39 11.38
N LEU A 257 -14.67 18.14 12.48
CA LEU A 257 -13.81 19.32 12.62
C LEU A 257 -12.32 18.95 12.45
N ALA A 258 -11.87 17.92 13.16
CA ALA A 258 -10.48 17.47 13.05
C ALA A 258 -10.15 16.98 11.63
N ALA A 259 -11.07 16.25 10.99
CA ALA A 259 -10.87 15.77 9.62
C ALA A 259 -10.75 16.93 8.63
N VAL A 260 -11.66 17.90 8.70
CA VAL A 260 -11.63 19.09 7.83
C VAL A 260 -10.34 19.89 8.02
N MET A 261 -9.91 20.12 9.27
CA MET A 261 -8.68 20.87 9.56
C MET A 261 -7.43 20.17 9.04
N VAL A 262 -7.34 18.84 9.20
CA VAL A 262 -6.18 18.07 8.73
C VAL A 262 -6.18 17.96 7.20
N ILE A 263 -7.34 17.73 6.57
CA ILE A 263 -7.43 17.71 5.09
C ILE A 263 -7.04 19.09 4.54
N TRP A 264 -7.60 20.17 5.06
CA TRP A 264 -7.27 21.51 4.58
C TRP A 264 -5.80 21.87 4.80
N GLY A 265 -5.21 21.46 5.95
CA GLY A 265 -3.77 21.57 6.20
C GLY A 265 -2.93 20.76 5.21
N GLY A 266 -3.38 19.57 4.81
CA GLY A 266 -2.73 18.73 3.80
C GLY A 266 -2.65 19.41 2.42
N TYR A 267 -3.60 20.28 2.11
CA TYR A 267 -3.59 21.14 0.92
C TYR A 267 -3.13 22.59 1.22
N ARG A 268 -2.31 22.77 2.27
CA ARG A 268 -1.67 24.06 2.65
C ARG A 268 -2.66 25.19 2.89
N PHE A 269 -3.83 24.87 3.39
CA PHE A 269 -4.94 25.82 3.60
C PHE A 269 -5.35 26.57 2.33
N SER A 270 -5.19 25.91 1.16
CA SER A 270 -5.55 26.46 -0.13
C SER A 270 -7.03 26.84 -0.20
N VAL A 271 -7.33 27.87 -1.00
CA VAL A 271 -8.68 28.33 -1.29
C VAL A 271 -8.75 28.70 -2.76
N GLY A 272 -9.72 28.18 -3.49
CA GLY A 272 -9.82 28.44 -4.94
C GLY A 272 -11.09 27.88 -5.56
N SER A 273 -11.21 28.03 -6.88
CA SER A 273 -12.30 27.48 -7.67
C SER A 273 -11.97 26.02 -8.09
N LEU A 274 -13.01 25.25 -8.40
CA LEU A 274 -12.83 23.88 -8.92
C LEU A 274 -12.23 23.84 -10.32
N GLY A 275 -12.28 24.94 -11.07
CA GLY A 275 -11.79 25.02 -12.44
C GLY A 275 -12.68 24.32 -13.47
N TYR A 276 -13.91 23.93 -13.09
CA TYR A 276 -14.92 23.34 -13.97
C TYR A 276 -16.15 24.23 -14.08
N GLU A 277 -16.87 24.13 -15.20
CA GLU A 277 -18.18 24.78 -15.32
C GLU A 277 -19.16 24.19 -14.29
N PRO A 278 -19.92 25.04 -13.55
CA PRO A 278 -20.87 24.58 -12.54
C PRO A 278 -21.93 23.59 -13.07
N ALA A 279 -22.27 23.67 -14.36
CA ALA A 279 -23.21 22.76 -15.01
C ALA A 279 -22.66 21.34 -15.08
N LEU A 280 -21.37 21.16 -15.42
CA LEU A 280 -20.71 19.86 -15.47
C LEU A 280 -20.62 19.21 -14.08
N VAL A 281 -20.28 20.00 -13.07
CA VAL A 281 -20.22 19.53 -11.67
C VAL A 281 -21.62 19.10 -11.21
N GLY A 282 -22.64 19.88 -11.54
CA GLY A 282 -24.04 19.55 -11.21
C GLY A 282 -24.55 18.28 -11.87
N GLN A 283 -24.19 18.02 -13.14
CA GLN A 283 -24.54 16.80 -13.87
C GLN A 283 -23.89 15.57 -13.25
N GLN A 284 -22.60 15.64 -12.92
CA GLN A 284 -21.87 14.52 -12.29
C GLN A 284 -22.43 14.17 -10.90
N ILE A 285 -22.71 15.19 -10.09
CA ILE A 285 -23.35 15.00 -8.78
C ILE A 285 -24.73 14.36 -8.94
N ALA A 286 -25.52 14.77 -9.93
CA ALA A 286 -26.83 14.19 -10.21
C ALA A 286 -26.74 12.73 -10.67
N ALA A 287 -25.73 12.39 -11.48
CA ALA A 287 -25.49 11.02 -11.93
C ALA A 287 -25.05 10.08 -10.78
N THR A 288 -24.30 10.61 -9.82
CA THR A 288 -23.76 9.82 -8.70
C THR A 288 -24.76 9.69 -7.52
N ALA A 289 -25.72 10.61 -7.39
CA ALA A 289 -26.66 10.69 -6.28
C ALA A 289 -28.05 10.16 -6.67
N ALA A 290 -28.31 8.91 -6.35
CA ALA A 290 -29.64 8.28 -6.50
C ALA A 290 -30.70 8.82 -5.48
N HIS A 291 -30.44 9.91 -4.69
CA HIS A 291 -31.30 10.37 -3.60
C HIS A 291 -31.26 11.89 -3.31
N PRO A 292 -32.24 12.43 -2.53
CA PRO A 292 -32.55 13.86 -2.35
C PRO A 292 -31.46 14.76 -1.73
N ALA A 293 -30.27 14.24 -1.43
CA ALA A 293 -29.09 15.04 -1.14
C ALA A 293 -28.62 15.92 -2.33
N THR A 294 -29.21 15.74 -3.50
CA THR A 294 -28.90 16.45 -4.74
C THR A 294 -29.05 17.98 -4.63
N GLY A 295 -30.01 18.48 -3.84
CA GLY A 295 -30.21 19.92 -3.67
C GLY A 295 -29.06 20.63 -2.93
N LEU A 296 -28.54 20.03 -1.85
CA LEU A 296 -27.39 20.56 -1.11
C LEU A 296 -26.10 20.43 -1.92
N ALA A 297 -25.87 19.28 -2.54
CA ALA A 297 -24.71 19.04 -3.38
C ALA A 297 -24.67 19.98 -4.61
N ALA A 298 -25.82 20.20 -5.26
CA ALA A 298 -25.96 21.18 -6.34
C ALA A 298 -25.76 22.63 -5.87
N SER A 299 -26.14 22.96 -4.64
CA SER A 299 -25.89 24.28 -4.05
C SER A 299 -24.42 24.48 -3.70
N ILE A 300 -23.77 23.44 -3.16
CA ILE A 300 -22.32 23.43 -2.92
C ILE A 300 -21.56 23.58 -4.24
N ALA A 301 -21.94 22.84 -5.28
CA ALA A 301 -21.29 22.93 -6.61
C ALA A 301 -21.33 24.34 -7.24
N LYS A 302 -22.23 25.20 -6.81
CA LYS A 302 -22.35 26.59 -7.28
C LYS A 302 -21.50 27.59 -6.49
N LEU A 303 -20.81 27.14 -5.42
CA LEU A 303 -19.93 28.04 -4.67
C LEU A 303 -18.77 28.49 -5.58
N PRO A 304 -18.42 29.79 -5.60
CA PRO A 304 -17.32 30.27 -6.44
C PRO A 304 -15.94 29.90 -5.89
N ILE A 305 -15.84 29.57 -4.61
CA ILE A 305 -14.60 29.39 -3.88
C ILE A 305 -14.76 28.24 -2.86
N TYR A 306 -13.76 27.35 -2.81
CA TYR A 306 -13.72 26.20 -1.91
C TYR A 306 -12.44 26.21 -1.06
N PRO A 307 -12.49 25.90 0.25
CA PRO A 307 -11.31 25.51 1.00
C PRO A 307 -10.83 24.14 0.48
N ALA A 308 -9.51 23.94 0.37
CA ALA A 308 -8.93 22.74 -0.22
C ALA A 308 -9.56 22.38 -1.59
N HIS A 309 -9.64 23.34 -2.50
CA HIS A 309 -10.32 23.15 -3.80
C HIS A 309 -9.73 21.97 -4.60
N GLU A 310 -8.44 21.67 -4.44
CA GLU A 310 -7.76 20.53 -5.07
C GLU A 310 -8.33 19.19 -4.58
N PHE A 311 -8.72 19.11 -3.29
CA PHE A 311 -9.38 17.93 -2.73
C PHE A 311 -10.71 17.63 -3.42
N PHE A 312 -11.57 18.64 -3.55
CA PHE A 312 -12.87 18.48 -4.22
C PHE A 312 -12.69 18.20 -5.71
N ARG A 313 -11.73 18.88 -6.36
CA ARG A 313 -11.35 18.57 -7.74
C ARG A 313 -10.89 17.13 -7.89
N GLY A 314 -10.06 16.64 -6.97
CA GLY A 314 -9.56 15.27 -6.97
C GLY A 314 -10.68 14.23 -6.84
N ILE A 315 -11.66 14.45 -5.96
CA ILE A 315 -12.85 13.58 -5.87
C ILE A 315 -13.61 13.57 -7.18
N PHE A 316 -13.83 14.74 -7.77
CA PHE A 316 -14.54 14.88 -9.05
C PHE A 316 -13.82 14.16 -10.18
N ASP A 317 -12.50 14.36 -10.31
CA ASP A 317 -11.68 13.67 -11.32
C ASP A 317 -11.67 12.15 -11.12
N THR A 318 -11.59 11.69 -9.86
CA THR A 318 -11.64 10.26 -9.55
C THR A 318 -12.98 9.64 -9.96
N SER A 319 -14.11 10.30 -9.67
CA SER A 319 -15.42 9.76 -10.05
C SER A 319 -15.55 9.64 -11.58
N ARG A 320 -15.09 10.65 -12.32
CA ARG A 320 -15.09 10.61 -13.81
C ARG A 320 -14.20 9.51 -14.37
N ARG A 321 -13.03 9.28 -13.76
CA ARG A 321 -12.14 8.19 -14.17
C ARG A 321 -12.77 6.82 -13.94
N VAL A 322 -13.40 6.62 -12.79
CA VAL A 322 -14.10 5.35 -12.49
C VAL A 322 -15.24 5.11 -13.47
N ASP A 323 -16.03 6.15 -13.80
CA ASP A 323 -17.13 6.05 -14.77
C ASP A 323 -16.63 5.77 -16.20
N ALA A 324 -15.46 6.31 -16.56
CA ALA A 324 -14.83 6.14 -17.87
C ALA A 324 -13.92 4.89 -17.96
N HIS A 325 -13.66 4.23 -16.82
CA HIS A 325 -12.72 3.11 -16.77
C HIS A 325 -13.30 1.87 -17.43
N HIS A 326 -12.74 1.52 -18.59
CA HIS A 326 -13.07 0.33 -19.37
C HIS A 326 -11.77 -0.39 -19.79
N ASP A 327 -10.67 -0.16 -19.04
CA ASP A 327 -9.42 -0.81 -19.37
C ASP A 327 -9.56 -2.32 -19.23
N PRO A 328 -8.99 -3.09 -20.16
CA PRO A 328 -9.03 -4.53 -20.08
C PRO A 328 -8.26 -5.01 -18.83
N VAL A 329 -8.81 -6.05 -18.18
CA VAL A 329 -8.23 -6.69 -17.01
C VAL A 329 -7.74 -8.07 -17.39
N PHE A 330 -6.46 -8.34 -17.16
CA PHE A 330 -5.87 -9.66 -17.39
C PHE A 330 -5.88 -10.49 -16.10
N LEU A 331 -6.51 -11.65 -16.14
CA LEU A 331 -6.52 -12.60 -15.02
C LEU A 331 -6.67 -14.03 -15.54
N LEU A 332 -5.88 -14.95 -14.98
CA LEU A 332 -5.90 -16.40 -15.29
C LEU A 332 -5.83 -16.71 -16.79
N GLY A 333 -4.98 -15.97 -17.53
CA GLY A 333 -4.77 -16.15 -18.96
C GLY A 333 -5.83 -15.51 -19.86
N HIS A 334 -6.81 -14.80 -19.29
CA HIS A 334 -7.90 -14.18 -20.03
C HIS A 334 -7.88 -12.65 -19.87
N LEU A 335 -8.06 -11.95 -21.00
CA LEU A 335 -8.27 -10.51 -21.04
C LEU A 335 -9.77 -10.23 -21.06
N SER A 336 -10.28 -9.57 -20.04
CA SER A 336 -11.70 -9.23 -19.86
C SER A 336 -11.90 -7.73 -19.95
N GLN A 337 -13.05 -7.30 -20.50
CA GLN A 337 -13.44 -5.89 -20.48
C GLN A 337 -14.17 -5.57 -19.18
N GLY A 338 -13.64 -4.61 -18.41
CA GLY A 338 -14.20 -4.19 -17.10
C GLY A 338 -13.80 -5.10 -15.93
N GLY A 339 -14.13 -4.65 -14.73
CA GLY A 339 -13.71 -5.28 -13.47
C GLY A 339 -14.27 -6.69 -13.24
N LEU A 340 -13.46 -7.54 -12.61
CA LEU A 340 -13.78 -8.92 -12.25
C LEU A 340 -14.00 -9.04 -10.75
N TRP A 341 -15.21 -9.36 -10.29
CA TRP A 341 -15.53 -9.48 -8.87
C TRP A 341 -14.59 -10.44 -8.10
N TYR A 342 -14.01 -11.44 -8.79
CA TYR A 342 -13.10 -12.43 -8.20
C TYR A 342 -11.61 -12.09 -8.39
N PHE A 343 -11.27 -10.94 -8.99
CA PHE A 343 -9.89 -10.51 -9.21
C PHE A 343 -9.10 -10.49 -7.90
N PHE A 344 -9.54 -9.69 -6.94
CA PHE A 344 -8.83 -9.56 -5.65
C PHE A 344 -8.80 -10.84 -4.80
N PRO A 345 -9.84 -11.68 -4.73
CA PRO A 345 -9.74 -13.01 -4.14
C PRO A 345 -8.65 -13.88 -4.76
N VAL A 346 -8.58 -13.95 -6.10
CA VAL A 346 -7.55 -14.74 -6.81
C VAL A 346 -6.17 -14.17 -6.55
N ASP A 347 -6.02 -12.86 -6.68
CA ASP A 347 -4.75 -12.17 -6.50
C ASP A 347 -4.25 -12.28 -5.05
N LEU A 348 -5.12 -12.11 -4.05
CA LEU A 348 -4.77 -12.35 -2.65
C LEU A 348 -4.25 -13.78 -2.42
N LEU A 349 -4.89 -14.78 -3.03
CA LEU A 349 -4.47 -16.18 -2.90
C LEU A 349 -3.14 -16.45 -3.60
N ALA A 350 -2.85 -15.82 -4.73
CA ALA A 350 -1.64 -16.03 -5.51
C ALA A 350 -0.42 -15.21 -5.04
N LYS A 351 -0.66 -13.98 -4.55
CA LYS A 351 0.39 -13.04 -4.14
C LYS A 351 0.76 -13.08 -2.65
N THR A 352 -0.01 -13.80 -1.83
CA THR A 352 0.23 -13.86 -0.38
C THR A 352 0.88 -15.18 0.02
N PRO A 353 1.94 -15.19 0.86
CA PRO A 353 2.52 -16.43 1.38
C PRO A 353 1.47 -17.35 2.01
N LEU A 354 1.47 -18.62 1.60
CA LEU A 354 0.50 -19.60 2.09
C LEU A 354 0.52 -19.77 3.62
N PRO A 355 1.70 -19.81 4.29
CA PRO A 355 1.74 -19.89 5.75
C PRO A 355 1.07 -18.70 6.44
N PHE A 356 1.14 -17.50 5.84
CA PHE A 356 0.43 -16.33 6.34
C PHE A 356 -1.09 -16.47 6.15
N LEU A 357 -1.56 -16.91 4.99
CA LEU A 357 -2.99 -17.15 4.73
C LEU A 357 -3.57 -18.19 5.68
N ILE A 358 -2.84 -19.28 5.95
CA ILE A 358 -3.23 -20.31 6.93
C ILE A 358 -3.33 -19.69 8.33
N ALA A 359 -2.31 -18.99 8.79
CA ALA A 359 -2.30 -18.35 10.10
C ALA A 359 -3.40 -17.29 10.24
N ALA A 360 -3.62 -16.48 9.20
CA ALA A 360 -4.66 -15.44 9.19
C ALA A 360 -6.07 -16.07 9.25
N SER A 361 -6.32 -17.11 8.47
CA SER A 361 -7.61 -17.82 8.47
C SER A 361 -7.91 -18.44 9.83
N LEU A 362 -6.95 -19.13 10.44
CA LEU A 362 -7.06 -19.65 11.80
C LEU A 362 -7.31 -18.53 12.81
N GLY A 363 -6.57 -17.42 12.70
CA GLY A 363 -6.70 -16.26 13.57
C GLY A 363 -8.06 -15.57 13.47
N ILE A 364 -8.61 -15.46 12.27
CA ILE A 364 -9.98 -14.95 12.06
C ILE A 364 -10.99 -15.80 12.84
N VAL A 365 -10.94 -17.12 12.69
CA VAL A 365 -11.83 -18.04 13.41
C VAL A 365 -11.67 -17.89 14.92
N MET A 366 -10.41 -17.88 15.42
CA MET A 366 -10.13 -17.73 16.85
C MET A 366 -10.63 -16.39 17.41
N LEU A 367 -10.44 -15.28 16.70
CA LEU A 367 -10.90 -13.95 17.14
C LEU A 367 -12.43 -13.88 17.17
N LEU A 368 -13.13 -14.45 16.18
CA LEU A 368 -14.58 -14.51 16.14
C LEU A 368 -15.16 -15.36 17.29
N GLN A 369 -14.58 -16.54 17.55
CA GLN A 369 -15.00 -17.43 18.65
C GLN A 369 -14.75 -16.76 20.01
N ARG A 370 -13.56 -16.17 20.22
CA ARG A 370 -13.23 -15.47 21.45
C ARG A 370 -14.12 -14.26 21.68
N SER A 371 -14.43 -13.50 20.64
CA SER A 371 -15.35 -12.36 20.70
C SER A 371 -16.75 -12.79 21.13
N ARG A 372 -17.27 -13.92 20.60
CA ARG A 372 -18.55 -14.49 21.02
C ARG A 372 -18.53 -14.94 22.46
N ALA A 373 -17.52 -15.70 22.87
CA ALA A 373 -17.39 -16.26 24.21
C ALA A 373 -17.31 -15.17 25.29
N LEU A 374 -16.54 -14.12 25.04
CA LEU A 374 -16.34 -13.00 25.97
C LEU A 374 -17.36 -11.87 25.81
N ARG A 375 -18.24 -11.96 24.80
CA ARG A 375 -19.18 -10.89 24.43
C ARG A 375 -18.51 -9.53 24.26
N ASP A 376 -17.29 -9.53 23.70
CA ASP A 376 -16.50 -8.33 23.38
C ASP A 376 -16.27 -8.23 21.88
N TRP A 377 -17.01 -7.33 21.24
CA TRP A 377 -16.98 -7.10 19.80
C TRP A 377 -15.63 -6.58 19.30
N CYS A 378 -14.86 -5.89 20.16
CA CYS A 378 -13.55 -5.32 19.78
C CYS A 378 -12.53 -6.39 19.42
N ILE A 379 -12.69 -7.60 19.96
CA ILE A 379 -11.78 -8.72 19.69
C ILE A 379 -11.88 -9.16 18.23
N ALA A 380 -13.08 -9.18 17.66
CA ALA A 380 -13.31 -9.58 16.27
C ALA A 380 -13.02 -8.46 15.27
N ALA A 381 -12.85 -7.22 15.72
CA ALA A 381 -12.80 -6.06 14.84
C ALA A 381 -11.74 -6.13 13.72
N PRO A 382 -10.46 -6.54 13.93
CA PRO A 382 -9.50 -6.63 12.85
C PRO A 382 -9.89 -7.70 11.80
N ALA A 383 -10.40 -8.85 12.24
CA ALA A 383 -10.86 -9.92 11.36
C ALA A 383 -12.07 -9.47 10.51
N LEU A 384 -13.07 -8.85 11.15
CA LEU A 384 -14.25 -8.34 10.46
C LEU A 384 -13.94 -7.21 9.49
N ALA A 385 -13.03 -6.31 9.87
CA ALA A 385 -12.58 -5.24 8.99
C ALA A 385 -11.84 -5.79 7.75
N ALA A 386 -10.99 -6.81 7.93
CA ALA A 386 -10.32 -7.48 6.81
C ALA A 386 -11.33 -8.14 5.85
N ILE A 387 -12.33 -8.85 6.37
CA ILE A 387 -13.43 -9.43 5.58
C ILE A 387 -14.17 -8.33 4.82
N GLY A 388 -14.45 -7.20 5.48
CA GLY A 388 -15.13 -6.08 4.86
C GLY A 388 -14.32 -5.44 3.73
N VAL A 389 -13.00 -5.28 3.90
CA VAL A 389 -12.10 -4.79 2.83
C VAL A 389 -12.14 -5.72 1.63
N LEU A 390 -12.01 -7.04 1.84
CA LEU A 390 -12.07 -8.02 0.75
C LEU A 390 -13.43 -7.98 0.03
N ALA A 391 -14.52 -7.94 0.79
CA ALA A 391 -15.85 -7.83 0.20
C ALA A 391 -16.05 -6.52 -0.58
N GLY A 392 -15.52 -5.41 -0.08
CA GLY A 392 -15.55 -4.12 -0.76
C GLY A 392 -14.72 -4.11 -2.04
N SER A 393 -13.56 -4.77 -2.04
CA SER A 393 -12.72 -4.86 -3.23
C SER A 393 -13.39 -5.64 -4.37
N MET A 394 -14.21 -6.65 -4.04
CA MET A 394 -14.97 -7.41 -5.04
C MET A 394 -16.03 -6.57 -5.76
N ALA A 395 -16.40 -5.41 -5.23
CA ALA A 395 -17.31 -4.46 -5.87
C ALA A 395 -16.57 -3.34 -6.64
N SER A 396 -15.23 -3.34 -6.64
CA SER A 396 -14.43 -2.35 -7.35
C SER A 396 -14.44 -2.63 -8.86
N PRO A 397 -14.64 -1.62 -9.71
CA PRO A 397 -14.46 -1.76 -11.15
C PRO A 397 -12.99 -1.62 -11.58
N VAL A 398 -12.08 -1.36 -10.65
CA VAL A 398 -10.66 -1.05 -10.91
C VAL A 398 -9.80 -2.16 -10.33
N ASP A 399 -9.17 -2.95 -11.19
CA ASP A 399 -8.40 -4.16 -10.89
C ASP A 399 -6.93 -4.00 -11.32
N PHE A 400 -6.13 -3.30 -10.50
CA PHE A 400 -4.70 -3.02 -10.77
C PHE A 400 -3.76 -3.74 -9.78
N GLY A 401 -4.02 -5.02 -9.52
CA GLY A 401 -3.13 -5.86 -8.72
C GLY A 401 -3.29 -5.74 -7.21
N ILE A 402 -2.48 -6.54 -6.50
CA ILE A 402 -2.51 -6.70 -5.04
C ILE A 402 -2.27 -5.40 -4.28
N ARG A 403 -1.64 -4.41 -4.91
CA ARG A 403 -1.37 -3.10 -4.30
C ARG A 403 -2.64 -2.38 -3.81
N TYR A 404 -3.76 -2.59 -4.49
CA TYR A 404 -5.05 -2.01 -4.07
C TYR A 404 -5.59 -2.68 -2.81
N LEU A 405 -5.20 -3.92 -2.56
CA LEU A 405 -5.62 -4.69 -1.38
C LEU A 405 -4.64 -4.57 -0.19
N LEU A 406 -3.53 -3.83 -0.31
CA LEU A 406 -2.55 -3.65 0.77
C LEU A 406 -3.15 -3.26 2.13
N PRO A 407 -4.23 -2.45 2.23
CA PRO A 407 -4.88 -2.14 3.50
C PRO A 407 -5.37 -3.34 4.32
N ILE A 408 -5.54 -4.52 3.70
CA ILE A 408 -5.98 -5.74 4.39
C ILE A 408 -4.87 -6.35 5.26
N TYR A 409 -3.58 -6.24 4.84
CA TYR A 409 -2.48 -6.96 5.47
C TYR A 409 -2.21 -6.59 6.93
N PRO A 410 -2.23 -5.30 7.36
CA PRO A 410 -2.11 -4.97 8.76
C PRO A 410 -3.21 -5.62 9.63
N LEU A 411 -4.43 -5.75 9.09
CA LEU A 411 -5.57 -6.35 9.77
C LEU A 411 -5.43 -7.88 9.87
N LEU A 412 -5.05 -8.52 8.77
CA LEU A 412 -4.80 -9.97 8.73
C LEU A 412 -3.58 -10.35 9.58
N ALA A 413 -2.54 -9.52 9.64
CA ALA A 413 -1.36 -9.79 10.46
C ALA A 413 -1.70 -9.86 11.96
N ILE A 414 -2.64 -9.04 12.44
CA ILE A 414 -3.14 -9.10 13.82
C ILE A 414 -3.81 -10.45 14.10
N ALA A 415 -4.64 -10.92 13.17
CA ALA A 415 -5.28 -12.24 13.27
C ALA A 415 -4.24 -13.37 13.20
N ALA A 416 -3.34 -13.34 12.23
CA ALA A 416 -2.29 -14.33 12.03
C ALA A 416 -1.36 -14.44 13.24
N GLY A 417 -0.94 -13.30 13.82
CA GLY A 417 -0.13 -13.28 15.04
C GLY A 417 -0.83 -13.89 16.26
N THR A 418 -2.15 -13.67 16.36
CA THR A 418 -2.97 -14.32 17.40
C THR A 418 -2.97 -15.84 17.26
N ALA A 419 -3.15 -16.35 16.05
CA ALA A 419 -3.11 -17.78 15.77
C ALA A 419 -1.71 -18.37 16.03
N LEU A 420 -0.67 -17.74 15.49
CA LEU A 420 0.71 -18.19 15.62
C LEU A 420 1.12 -18.32 17.08
N LEU A 421 0.84 -17.29 17.90
CA LEU A 421 1.17 -17.36 19.33
C LEU A 421 0.33 -18.39 20.08
N THR A 422 -0.95 -18.54 19.74
CA THR A 422 -1.81 -19.56 20.36
C THR A 422 -1.25 -20.96 20.08
N LEU A 423 -0.85 -21.25 18.85
CA LEU A 423 -0.18 -22.49 18.49
C LEU A 423 1.17 -22.64 19.23
N ALA A 424 1.99 -21.60 19.26
CA ALA A 424 3.31 -21.64 19.94
C ALA A 424 3.20 -21.91 21.46
N ARG A 425 2.09 -21.55 22.07
CA ARG A 425 1.78 -21.85 23.48
C ARG A 425 1.10 -23.21 23.68
N GLY A 426 0.66 -23.86 22.61
CA GLY A 426 0.07 -25.19 22.62
C GLY A 426 1.06 -26.29 23.00
N LYS A 427 0.70 -27.53 22.81
CA LYS A 427 1.53 -28.71 23.14
C LYS A 427 1.79 -29.55 21.89
N GLY A 428 2.92 -30.28 21.88
CA GLY A 428 3.24 -31.23 20.84
C GLY A 428 3.19 -30.61 19.43
N TRP A 429 2.30 -31.08 18.60
CA TRP A 429 2.16 -30.65 17.20
C TRP A 429 1.81 -29.18 16.99
N ASP A 430 1.13 -28.53 17.96
CA ASP A 430 0.80 -27.10 17.85
C ASP A 430 2.09 -26.26 17.72
N LYS A 431 3.10 -26.55 18.56
CA LYS A 431 4.39 -25.84 18.53
C LYS A 431 5.14 -26.11 17.23
N VAL A 432 5.12 -27.36 16.75
CA VAL A 432 5.74 -27.73 15.48
C VAL A 432 5.09 -26.96 14.34
N THR A 433 3.76 -26.87 14.32
CA THR A 433 3.00 -26.11 13.32
C THR A 433 3.34 -24.62 13.38
N ALA A 434 3.42 -24.03 14.57
CA ALA A 434 3.80 -22.62 14.72
C ALA A 434 5.19 -22.33 14.16
N CYS A 435 6.18 -23.17 14.51
CA CYS A 435 7.54 -23.06 13.98
C CYS A 435 7.58 -23.25 12.46
N ALA A 436 6.87 -24.26 11.94
CA ALA A 436 6.81 -24.54 10.50
C ALA A 436 6.21 -23.36 9.72
N LEU A 437 5.10 -22.78 10.17
CA LEU A 437 4.49 -21.62 9.55
C LEU A 437 5.42 -20.40 9.53
N LEU A 438 6.12 -20.14 10.65
CA LEU A 438 7.03 -19.00 10.74
C LEU A 438 8.27 -19.19 9.87
N LEU A 439 8.86 -20.38 9.88
CA LEU A 439 10.03 -20.72 9.05
C LEU A 439 9.67 -20.68 7.55
N TRP A 440 8.50 -21.19 7.17
CA TRP A 440 8.03 -21.13 5.79
C TRP A 440 7.79 -19.68 5.34
N ALA A 441 7.12 -18.84 6.16
CA ALA A 441 6.96 -17.42 5.85
C ALA A 441 8.31 -16.69 5.72
N GLY A 442 9.27 -17.03 6.57
CA GLY A 442 10.64 -16.51 6.46
C GLY A 442 11.35 -16.98 5.19
N ALA A 443 11.19 -18.25 4.81
CA ALA A 443 11.76 -18.81 3.57
C ALA A 443 11.18 -18.10 2.33
N ASP A 444 9.85 -17.88 2.28
CA ASP A 444 9.21 -17.15 1.19
C ASP A 444 9.79 -15.72 1.05
N ALA A 445 10.01 -15.00 2.16
CA ALA A 445 10.61 -13.68 2.13
C ALA A 445 12.08 -13.69 1.65
N VAL A 446 12.87 -14.69 2.05
CA VAL A 446 14.28 -14.83 1.65
C VAL A 446 14.38 -15.22 0.19
N THR A 447 13.57 -16.15 -0.28
CA THR A 447 13.58 -16.59 -1.69
C THR A 447 13.03 -15.55 -2.65
N ALA A 448 12.13 -14.68 -2.16
CA ALA A 448 11.62 -13.54 -2.93
C ALA A 448 12.66 -12.42 -3.12
N TYR A 449 13.72 -12.36 -2.30
CA TYR A 449 14.74 -11.31 -2.38
C TYR A 449 15.63 -11.48 -3.62
N PRO A 450 15.95 -10.41 -4.37
CA PRO A 450 15.50 -9.02 -4.20
C PRO A 450 14.16 -8.72 -4.89
N ASP A 451 13.55 -9.68 -5.58
CA ASP A 451 12.43 -9.54 -6.48
C ASP A 451 11.07 -9.71 -5.79
N TYR A 452 10.83 -8.88 -4.75
CA TYR A 452 9.59 -8.92 -3.98
C TYR A 452 8.34 -8.58 -4.82
N LEU A 453 8.47 -7.67 -5.79
CA LEU A 453 7.33 -7.22 -6.61
C LEU A 453 6.78 -8.33 -7.50
N PRO A 454 7.58 -9.02 -8.34
CA PRO A 454 7.08 -10.09 -9.22
C PRO A 454 6.88 -11.44 -8.51
N TRP A 455 7.02 -11.51 -7.19
CA TRP A 455 6.89 -12.76 -6.45
C TRP A 455 5.43 -13.26 -6.42
N PHE A 456 5.27 -14.56 -6.62
CA PHE A 456 4.01 -15.30 -6.45
C PHE A 456 4.27 -16.55 -5.61
N ASN A 457 3.26 -17.03 -4.91
CA ASN A 457 3.34 -18.28 -4.15
C ASN A 457 3.14 -19.51 -5.06
N ALA A 458 3.26 -20.71 -4.46
CA ALA A 458 3.18 -21.98 -5.20
C ALA A 458 1.83 -22.23 -5.89
N LEU A 459 0.75 -21.54 -5.53
CA LEU A 459 -0.56 -21.67 -6.20
C LEU A 459 -0.54 -21.09 -7.62
N ALA A 460 0.32 -20.12 -7.91
CA ALA A 460 0.47 -19.58 -9.24
C ALA A 460 1.17 -20.55 -10.23
N GLY A 461 1.76 -21.64 -9.74
CA GLY A 461 2.43 -22.64 -10.56
C GLY A 461 3.74 -22.15 -11.18
N ALA A 462 4.12 -22.74 -12.31
CA ALA A 462 5.36 -22.41 -13.02
C ALA A 462 5.25 -21.19 -13.93
N THR A 463 4.04 -20.69 -14.16
CA THR A 463 3.75 -19.61 -15.11
C THR A 463 2.96 -18.48 -14.44
N PRO A 464 3.55 -17.75 -13.47
CA PRO A 464 2.85 -16.69 -12.72
C PRO A 464 2.31 -15.57 -13.62
N GLN A 465 2.93 -15.33 -14.78
CA GLN A 465 2.44 -14.39 -15.79
C GLN A 465 1.07 -14.75 -16.38
N THR A 466 0.58 -15.97 -16.17
CA THR A 466 -0.79 -16.35 -16.54
C THR A 466 -1.81 -16.00 -15.47
N VAL A 467 -1.39 -15.69 -14.23
CA VAL A 467 -2.30 -15.34 -13.15
C VAL A 467 -2.64 -13.86 -13.18
N SER A 468 -1.66 -12.99 -13.00
CA SER A 468 -1.81 -11.53 -13.01
C SER A 468 -0.50 -10.90 -13.49
N ILE A 469 -0.58 -9.79 -14.22
CA ILE A 469 0.59 -9.13 -14.80
C ILE A 469 0.74 -7.70 -14.29
N ASN A 470 -0.24 -6.85 -14.60
CA ASN A 470 -0.18 -5.42 -14.30
C ASN A 470 0.16 -5.18 -12.82
N SER A 471 1.19 -4.39 -12.54
CA SER A 471 1.73 -4.03 -11.23
C SER A 471 2.03 -5.18 -10.23
N ASP A 472 1.68 -6.42 -10.57
CA ASP A 472 1.97 -7.61 -9.79
C ASP A 472 3.23 -8.34 -10.28
N LEU A 473 3.49 -8.31 -11.57
CA LEU A 473 4.64 -8.91 -12.23
C LEU A 473 5.48 -7.86 -12.97
N ASP A 474 4.80 -6.97 -13.72
CA ASP A 474 5.39 -5.98 -14.60
C ASP A 474 4.83 -4.59 -14.30
N TRP A 475 5.68 -3.73 -13.77
CA TRP A 475 5.39 -2.33 -13.50
C TRP A 475 6.50 -1.40 -14.02
N GLY A 476 7.30 -1.89 -15.00
CA GLY A 476 8.43 -1.18 -15.59
C GLY A 476 9.74 -1.27 -14.79
N GLN A 477 9.76 -2.00 -13.68
CA GLN A 477 10.89 -2.05 -12.72
C GLN A 477 12.19 -2.61 -13.31
N ASP A 478 12.15 -3.40 -14.39
CA ASP A 478 13.33 -4.11 -14.90
C ASP A 478 14.08 -3.38 -16.03
N VAL A 479 13.68 -2.15 -16.39
CA VAL A 479 14.35 -1.34 -17.42
C VAL A 479 15.83 -1.11 -17.11
N LYS A 480 16.18 -0.90 -15.84
CA LYS A 480 17.58 -0.76 -15.41
C LYS A 480 18.40 -2.03 -15.67
N ARG A 481 17.80 -3.20 -15.44
CA ARG A 481 18.44 -4.50 -15.71
C ARG A 481 18.58 -4.73 -17.21
N LEU A 482 17.57 -4.32 -17.99
CA LEU A 482 17.65 -4.39 -19.45
C LEU A 482 18.85 -3.59 -20.00
N ASP A 483 19.09 -2.37 -19.53
CA ASP A 483 20.27 -1.59 -19.91
C ASP A 483 21.58 -2.33 -19.56
N GLN A 484 21.66 -2.92 -18.38
CA GLN A 484 22.84 -3.69 -17.95
C GLN A 484 23.08 -4.89 -18.88
N ASP A 485 22.05 -5.65 -19.21
CA ASP A 485 22.16 -6.83 -20.08
C ASP A 485 22.49 -6.44 -21.53
N VAL A 486 21.86 -5.38 -22.06
CA VAL A 486 22.17 -4.82 -23.39
C VAL A 486 23.66 -4.45 -23.51
N ARG A 487 24.21 -3.79 -22.49
CA ARG A 487 25.65 -3.44 -22.46
C ARG A 487 26.53 -4.66 -22.30
N ALA A 488 26.16 -5.59 -21.42
CA ALA A 488 26.95 -6.81 -21.19
C ALA A 488 27.02 -7.72 -22.41
N LEU A 489 25.93 -7.78 -23.20
CA LEU A 489 25.84 -8.55 -24.44
C LEU A 489 26.42 -7.82 -25.67
N GLY A 490 26.83 -6.55 -25.51
CA GLY A 490 27.35 -5.75 -26.64
C GLY A 490 26.30 -5.43 -27.69
N ILE A 491 25.05 -5.34 -27.31
CA ILE A 491 23.95 -5.03 -28.22
C ILE A 491 23.97 -3.53 -28.56
N HIS A 492 24.14 -3.20 -29.82
CA HIS A 492 24.23 -1.81 -30.30
C HIS A 492 22.90 -1.28 -30.85
N HIS A 493 21.96 -2.17 -31.15
CA HIS A 493 20.62 -1.83 -31.65
C HIS A 493 19.60 -2.82 -31.10
N ILE A 494 18.52 -2.30 -30.52
CA ILE A 494 17.48 -3.12 -29.89
C ILE A 494 16.11 -2.45 -30.03
N HIS A 495 15.14 -3.20 -30.52
CA HIS A 495 13.74 -2.80 -30.52
C HIS A 495 13.10 -3.08 -29.16
N VAL A 496 12.46 -2.09 -28.54
CA VAL A 496 11.95 -2.19 -27.18
C VAL A 496 10.47 -1.83 -27.11
N ALA A 497 9.68 -2.69 -26.47
CA ALA A 497 8.31 -2.41 -26.06
C ALA A 497 8.13 -2.85 -24.60
N VAL A 498 8.18 -1.92 -23.67
CA VAL A 498 8.00 -2.16 -22.23
C VAL A 498 6.93 -1.21 -21.69
N LEU A 499 6.41 -1.54 -20.53
CA LEU A 499 5.51 -0.64 -19.80
C LEU A 499 6.32 0.57 -19.34
N GLU A 500 6.05 1.72 -19.94
CA GLU A 500 6.82 2.95 -19.75
C GLU A 500 5.93 4.17 -19.53
N GLN A 501 6.50 5.20 -18.87
CA GLN A 501 5.85 6.49 -18.68
C GLN A 501 6.10 7.44 -19.85
N SER A 502 7.32 7.44 -20.37
CA SER A 502 7.68 8.26 -21.53
C SER A 502 8.78 7.61 -22.37
N GLU A 503 8.68 7.76 -23.69
CA GLU A 503 9.72 7.33 -24.65
C GLU A 503 11.07 8.02 -24.38
N TYR A 504 11.04 9.21 -23.78
CA TYR A 504 12.22 9.99 -23.39
C TYR A 504 13.10 9.24 -22.39
N ASP A 505 12.49 8.50 -21.46
CA ASP A 505 13.17 7.72 -20.45
C ASP A 505 13.98 6.58 -21.03
N LEU A 506 13.39 5.77 -21.91
CA LEU A 506 14.06 4.61 -22.47
C LEU A 506 15.26 4.99 -23.36
N ARG A 507 15.15 6.06 -24.14
CA ARG A 507 16.26 6.57 -24.95
C ARG A 507 17.43 7.03 -24.12
N ALA A 508 17.19 7.52 -22.91
CA ALA A 508 18.25 7.96 -22.01
C ALA A 508 18.87 6.80 -21.22
N TYR A 509 18.13 5.70 -21.01
CA TYR A 509 18.62 4.54 -20.29
C TYR A 509 19.27 3.50 -21.21
N ILE A 510 18.70 3.23 -22.40
CA ILE A 510 19.10 2.09 -23.24
C ILE A 510 19.86 2.59 -24.47
N ALA A 511 21.12 2.26 -24.56
CA ALA A 511 21.93 2.57 -25.74
C ALA A 511 21.40 1.78 -26.97
N GLY A 512 21.25 2.48 -28.12
CA GLY A 512 20.74 1.85 -29.34
C GLY A 512 19.25 1.53 -29.32
N TYR A 513 18.49 2.18 -28.42
CA TYR A 513 17.05 2.04 -28.32
C TYR A 513 16.31 2.46 -29.60
N GLU A 514 15.43 1.59 -30.08
CA GLU A 514 14.40 1.90 -31.05
C GLU A 514 13.05 1.37 -30.53
N LYS A 515 11.99 2.17 -30.69
CA LYS A 515 10.65 1.77 -30.24
C LYS A 515 10.11 0.65 -31.11
N LEU A 516 9.74 -0.47 -30.51
CA LEU A 516 8.98 -1.51 -31.21
C LEU A 516 7.53 -1.05 -31.37
N LEU A 517 7.09 -0.87 -32.61
CA LEU A 517 5.72 -0.47 -32.87
C LEU A 517 4.77 -1.69 -32.86
N PRO A 518 3.53 -1.53 -32.33
CA PRO A 518 2.56 -2.63 -32.31
C PRO A 518 2.20 -3.07 -33.76
N GLY A 519 2.13 -4.38 -33.97
CA GLY A 519 1.78 -4.97 -35.27
C GLY A 519 2.88 -4.92 -36.33
N THR A 520 4.11 -4.53 -35.98
CA THR A 520 5.23 -4.43 -36.91
C THR A 520 6.29 -5.49 -36.57
N PRO A 521 6.28 -6.68 -37.23
CA PRO A 521 7.34 -7.67 -37.04
C PRO A 521 8.68 -7.13 -37.55
N VAL A 522 9.73 -7.27 -36.71
CA VAL A 522 11.11 -6.85 -36.99
C VAL A 522 12.07 -7.99 -36.70
N GLY A 523 13.27 -7.95 -37.31
CA GLY A 523 14.39 -8.84 -36.97
C GLY A 523 15.36 -8.20 -35.97
N GLY A 524 16.42 -8.91 -35.64
CA GLY A 524 17.45 -8.47 -34.68
C GLY A 524 17.05 -8.65 -33.22
N TRP A 525 17.60 -7.80 -32.35
CA TRP A 525 17.33 -7.85 -30.91
C TRP A 525 16.03 -7.13 -30.57
N ILE A 526 15.20 -7.80 -29.75
CA ILE A 526 13.88 -7.29 -29.34
C ILE A 526 13.73 -7.55 -27.84
N ALA A 527 13.37 -6.52 -27.10
CA ALA A 527 12.94 -6.61 -25.71
C ALA A 527 11.46 -6.26 -25.59
N VAL A 528 10.65 -7.17 -25.07
CA VAL A 528 9.22 -6.94 -24.85
C VAL A 528 8.85 -7.30 -23.42
N SER A 529 8.09 -6.45 -22.73
CA SER A 529 7.64 -6.74 -21.39
C SER A 529 6.45 -7.69 -21.37
N GLN A 530 6.25 -8.40 -20.25
CA GLN A 530 5.12 -9.32 -20.05
C GLN A 530 3.78 -8.61 -20.25
N TYR A 531 3.65 -7.37 -19.75
CA TYR A 531 2.47 -6.55 -19.94
C TYR A 531 2.19 -6.31 -21.44
N MET A 532 3.20 -5.85 -22.19
CA MET A 532 3.05 -5.59 -23.61
C MET A 532 2.72 -6.86 -24.40
N LEU A 533 3.37 -7.97 -24.07
CA LEU A 533 3.16 -9.23 -24.78
C LEU A 533 1.76 -9.82 -24.54
N HIS A 534 1.21 -9.69 -23.33
CA HIS A 534 -0.04 -10.37 -22.94
C HIS A 534 -1.27 -9.47 -23.00
N GLU A 535 -1.13 -8.19 -22.69
CA GLU A 535 -2.26 -7.27 -22.61
C GLU A 535 -2.41 -6.39 -23.87
N GLN A 536 -1.35 -6.29 -24.72
CA GLN A 536 -1.37 -5.50 -25.94
C GLN A 536 -1.38 -6.40 -27.19
N PRO A 537 -2.50 -6.49 -27.93
CA PRO A 537 -2.63 -7.41 -29.07
C PRO A 537 -1.57 -7.21 -30.17
N GLY A 538 -1.05 -6.00 -30.33
CA GLY A 538 -0.04 -5.66 -31.34
C GLY A 538 1.29 -6.41 -31.20
N TYR A 539 1.59 -6.99 -30.05
CA TYR A 539 2.82 -7.73 -29.81
C TYR A 539 2.62 -9.25 -29.76
N ALA A 540 1.40 -9.75 -29.96
CA ALA A 540 1.06 -11.17 -29.88
C ALA A 540 1.85 -12.04 -30.88
N TRP A 541 2.36 -11.47 -31.98
CA TRP A 541 3.18 -12.16 -32.97
C TRP A 541 4.48 -12.70 -32.38
N LEU A 542 5.03 -12.12 -31.29
CA LEU A 542 6.22 -12.63 -30.61
C LEU A 542 5.98 -13.93 -29.83
N ARG A 543 4.75 -14.28 -29.50
CA ARG A 543 4.42 -15.50 -28.74
C ARG A 543 4.76 -16.80 -29.44
N GLN A 544 4.94 -16.78 -30.77
CA GLN A 544 5.36 -17.95 -31.55
C GLN A 544 6.88 -18.22 -31.44
N TYR A 545 7.66 -17.29 -30.92
CA TYR A 545 9.10 -17.42 -30.76
C TYR A 545 9.46 -17.70 -29.29
N ALA A 546 10.54 -18.44 -29.08
CA ALA A 546 11.10 -18.63 -27.74
C ALA A 546 12.03 -17.44 -27.39
N PRO A 547 11.91 -16.82 -26.21
CA PRO A 547 12.85 -15.80 -25.78
C PRO A 547 14.23 -16.43 -25.55
N VAL A 548 15.30 -15.71 -25.85
CA VAL A 548 16.68 -16.14 -25.57
C VAL A 548 17.05 -15.92 -24.11
N ALA A 549 16.43 -14.96 -23.44
CA ALA A 549 16.59 -14.67 -22.02
C ALA A 549 15.38 -13.97 -21.43
N THR A 550 15.28 -13.98 -20.10
CA THR A 550 14.34 -13.15 -19.33
C THR A 550 15.16 -12.20 -18.48
N VAL A 551 14.92 -10.90 -18.64
CA VAL A 551 15.57 -9.83 -17.88
C VAL A 551 14.73 -9.51 -16.65
N GLY A 552 15.30 -9.73 -15.48
CA GLY A 552 14.51 -9.70 -14.23
C GLY A 552 13.38 -10.75 -14.28
N ALA A 553 12.16 -10.34 -14.01
CA ALA A 553 10.98 -11.17 -14.14
C ALA A 553 9.99 -10.69 -15.21
N SER A 554 10.13 -9.44 -15.66
CA SER A 554 9.10 -8.77 -16.44
C SER A 554 9.43 -8.55 -17.91
N ILE A 555 10.69 -8.68 -18.36
CA ILE A 555 11.07 -8.41 -19.77
C ILE A 555 11.62 -9.68 -20.41
N LEU A 556 11.11 -9.98 -21.62
CA LEU A 556 11.57 -11.09 -22.46
C LEU A 556 12.48 -10.54 -23.56
N LEU A 557 13.66 -11.13 -23.72
CA LEU A 557 14.63 -10.77 -24.74
C LEU A 557 14.60 -11.81 -25.85
N TYR A 558 14.46 -11.36 -27.11
CA TYR A 558 14.46 -12.18 -28.32
C TYR A 558 15.61 -11.75 -29.23
N HIS A 559 16.09 -12.71 -30.05
CA HIS A 559 16.97 -12.44 -31.17
C HIS A 559 16.42 -13.17 -32.39
N LEU A 560 15.81 -12.43 -33.28
CA LEU A 560 15.17 -12.96 -34.49
C LEU A 560 16.04 -12.72 -35.71
N PRO A 561 15.95 -13.59 -36.77
CA PRO A 561 16.64 -13.31 -38.03
C PRO A 561 16.28 -11.94 -38.58
N GLU A 562 17.27 -11.20 -39.01
CA GLU A 562 17.02 -9.94 -39.70
C GLU A 562 16.29 -10.25 -41.02
N ASN A 563 15.12 -9.61 -41.25
CA ASN A 563 14.39 -9.73 -42.51
C ASN A 563 15.17 -9.00 -43.62
N GLY A 564 16.18 -9.66 -44.16
CA GLY A 564 17.04 -9.08 -45.16
C GLY A 564 17.83 -10.15 -45.92
N ASN A 565 17.34 -10.53 -47.09
CA ASN A 565 17.98 -11.29 -48.19
C ASN A 565 18.18 -12.80 -47.95
N GLU A 566 17.17 -13.60 -48.28
CA GLU A 566 17.35 -14.67 -49.23
C GLU A 566 16.68 -14.30 -50.56
#